data_6928b175780de785fea589b726c517b2
#
_entry.id   6928b175780de785fea589b726c517b2
#
_cell.length_a   1.000
_cell.length_b   1.000
_cell.length_c   1.000
_cell.angle_alpha   90.00
_cell.angle_beta   90.00
_cell.angle_gamma   90.00
#
_symmetry.space_group_name_H-M   'P 1'
#
loop_
_entity.id
_entity.type
_entity.pdbx_description
1 polymer ?
#
loop_
_entity_poly.entity_id
_entity_poly.type
_entity_poly.pdbx_seq_one_letter_code
_entity_poly.pdbx_strand_id
1 'polypeptide(L)'
;HSVRVTVLRVAPSTPARSSAPQPLTVELRLTNTTDQSFDKLTVNGERGNPISSQKALDDAIAQPKPPDPDQAGTFSTKRPVTTSLGPHSSSTVQFASTSSSTSGDATGLCICQNRIYPLYFTLHTTTPSGNDLVVGSGQTYIPAFGESKPQPVQVSWVWPIIDRPHRLIGDL
;
A
#
# COMPACT_ATOMS: atom_id res chain seq x y z
N HIS A 1 5.49 11.56 13.37
CA HIS A 1 4.91 10.27 13.77
C HIS A 1 5.89 9.51 14.63
N SER A 2 5.41 8.96 15.73
CA SER A 2 6.22 8.19 16.69
C SER A 2 6.47 6.76 16.24
N VAL A 3 5.61 6.24 15.36
CA VAL A 3 5.71 4.90 14.80
C VAL A 3 5.76 4.99 13.28
N ARG A 4 6.77 4.38 12.68
CA ARG A 4 6.84 4.22 11.22
C ARG A 4 5.99 3.01 10.82
N VAL A 5 5.06 3.22 9.91
CA VAL A 5 4.22 2.16 9.32
C VAL A 5 4.74 1.88 7.91
N THR A 6 5.18 0.66 7.66
CA THR A 6 5.66 0.22 6.34
C THR A 6 4.75 -0.89 5.83
N VAL A 7 4.16 -0.71 4.67
CA VAL A 7 3.38 -1.76 4.02
C VAL A 7 4.34 -2.75 3.39
N LEU A 8 4.36 -3.98 3.89
CA LEU A 8 5.23 -5.04 3.38
C LEU A 8 4.57 -5.77 2.22
N ARG A 9 3.27 -6.01 2.33
CA ARG A 9 2.53 -6.80 1.35
C ARG A 9 1.05 -6.47 1.37
N VAL A 10 0.46 -6.46 0.17
CA VAL A 10 -0.98 -6.62 -0.05
C VAL A 10 -1.15 -7.81 -0.99
N ALA A 11 -1.95 -8.78 -0.61
CA ALA A 11 -2.14 -10.00 -1.40
C ALA A 11 -3.65 -10.28 -1.61
N PRO A 12 -4.06 -10.48 -2.86
CA PRO A 12 -3.25 -10.40 -4.08
C PRO A 12 -2.81 -8.95 -4.39
N SER A 13 -1.62 -8.78 -5.00
CA SER A 13 -1.09 -7.46 -5.37
C SER A 13 -1.89 -6.79 -6.50
N THR A 14 -2.60 -7.58 -7.25
CA THR A 14 -3.51 -7.16 -8.33
C THR A 14 -4.84 -7.87 -8.13
N PRO A 15 -5.68 -7.38 -7.21
CA PRO A 15 -6.97 -8.00 -6.96
C PRO A 15 -7.85 -7.94 -8.22
N ALA A 16 -8.48 -9.06 -8.53
CA ALA A 16 -9.40 -9.13 -9.65
C ALA A 16 -10.69 -8.36 -9.34
N ARG A 17 -11.28 -7.75 -10.37
CA ARG A 17 -12.59 -7.15 -10.25
C ARG A 17 -13.63 -8.26 -10.26
N SER A 18 -14.28 -8.48 -9.13
CA SER A 18 -15.31 -9.50 -8.96
C SER A 18 -16.48 -8.92 -8.17
N SER A 19 -17.72 -9.29 -8.53
CA SER A 19 -18.89 -8.95 -7.73
C SER A 19 -18.96 -9.78 -6.44
N ALA A 20 -18.37 -10.97 -6.42
CA ALA A 20 -18.21 -11.77 -5.20
C ALA A 20 -17.02 -11.24 -4.39
N PRO A 21 -17.16 -11.12 -3.07
CA PRO A 21 -16.05 -10.74 -2.21
C PRO A 21 -14.85 -11.67 -2.38
N GLN A 22 -13.67 -11.10 -2.59
CA GLN A 22 -12.41 -11.84 -2.72
C GLN A 22 -11.54 -11.57 -1.49
N PRO A 23 -10.82 -12.57 -0.99
CA PRO A 23 -9.95 -12.38 0.17
C PRO A 23 -8.81 -11.41 -0.17
N LEU A 24 -8.53 -10.51 0.75
CA LEU A 24 -7.43 -9.56 0.70
C LEU A 24 -6.66 -9.63 2.01
N THR A 25 -5.35 -9.80 1.93
CA THR A 25 -4.47 -9.83 3.10
C THR A 25 -3.52 -8.64 3.06
N VAL A 26 -3.38 -7.95 4.17
CA VAL A 26 -2.45 -6.84 4.34
C VAL A 26 -1.44 -7.18 5.43
N GLU A 27 -0.17 -6.94 5.14
CA GLU A 27 0.94 -7.12 6.08
C GLU A 27 1.68 -5.80 6.25
N LEU A 28 1.80 -5.34 7.49
CA LEU A 28 2.45 -4.11 7.86
C LEU A 28 3.61 -4.38 8.83
N ARG A 29 4.71 -3.65 8.67
CA ARG A 29 5.74 -3.52 9.69
C ARG A 29 5.54 -2.20 10.44
N LEU A 30 5.45 -2.30 11.76
CA LEU A 30 5.37 -1.18 12.68
C LEU A 30 6.74 -1.04 13.36
N THR A 31 7.35 0.13 13.28
CA THR A 31 8.64 0.40 13.92
C THR A 31 8.50 1.62 14.83
N ASN A 32 8.62 1.39 16.12
CA ASN A 32 8.66 2.47 17.10
C ASN A 32 10.00 3.20 17.02
N THR A 33 9.96 4.50 16.82
CA THR A 33 11.17 5.34 16.72
C THR A 33 11.44 6.16 17.97
N THR A 34 10.73 5.86 19.06
CA THR A 34 10.79 6.62 20.33
C THR A 34 11.20 5.74 21.51
N ASP A 35 11.51 6.40 22.62
CA ASP A 35 11.80 5.76 23.92
C ASP A 35 10.53 5.34 24.69
N GLN A 36 9.34 5.60 24.15
CA GLN A 36 8.07 5.25 24.78
C GLN A 36 7.55 3.91 24.26
N SER A 37 6.87 3.16 25.09
CA SER A 37 6.12 1.97 24.68
C SER A 37 4.70 2.35 24.23
N PHE A 38 4.19 1.66 23.24
CA PHE A 38 2.81 1.79 22.78
C PHE A 38 2.05 0.49 23.01
N ASP A 39 0.98 0.59 23.78
CA ASP A 39 0.01 -0.48 24.00
C ASP A 39 -1.32 -0.11 23.35
N LYS A 40 -2.21 -1.09 23.20
CA LYS A 40 -3.56 -0.88 22.66
C LYS A 40 -3.57 -0.19 21.29
N LEU A 41 -2.65 -0.59 20.43
CA LEU A 41 -2.58 -0.09 19.08
C LEU A 41 -3.74 -0.61 18.23
N THR A 42 -4.26 0.25 17.36
CA THR A 42 -5.26 -0.13 16.34
C THR A 42 -4.82 0.39 14.98
N VAL A 43 -5.01 -0.42 13.95
CA VAL A 43 -4.79 -0.02 12.55
C VAL A 43 -6.14 0.27 11.91
N ASN A 44 -6.24 1.39 11.24
CA ASN A 44 -7.33 1.72 10.33
C ASN A 44 -6.82 1.74 8.90
N GLY A 45 -7.53 1.07 7.98
CA GLY A 45 -7.21 1.06 6.55
C GLY A 45 -8.27 1.84 5.77
N GLU A 46 -7.83 2.69 4.87
CA GLU A 46 -8.67 3.53 4.03
C GLU A 46 -8.24 3.46 2.58
N ARG A 47 -9.22 3.50 1.70
CA ARG A 47 -9.01 3.58 0.26
C ARG A 47 -9.22 5.01 -0.22
N GLY A 48 -8.24 5.55 -0.92
CA GLY A 48 -8.40 6.83 -1.62
C GLY A 48 -9.17 6.69 -2.94
N ASN A 49 -9.39 7.82 -3.58
CA ASN A 49 -10.02 7.86 -4.89
C ASN A 49 -9.17 7.15 -5.97
N PRO A 50 -9.81 6.49 -6.93
CA PRO A 50 -9.09 5.80 -7.99
C PRO A 50 -8.30 6.79 -8.86
N ILE A 51 -7.04 6.49 -9.12
CA ILE A 51 -6.13 7.28 -9.92
C ILE A 51 -6.24 6.87 -11.38
N SER A 52 -6.47 7.83 -12.28
CA SER A 52 -6.75 7.58 -13.69
C SER A 52 -5.67 8.02 -14.66
N SER A 53 -4.62 8.70 -14.18
CA SER A 53 -3.53 9.19 -15.03
C SER A 53 -2.17 9.06 -14.35
N GLN A 54 -1.11 9.00 -15.17
CA GLN A 54 0.28 8.98 -14.67
C GLN A 54 0.57 10.22 -13.83
N LYS A 55 0.18 11.41 -14.30
CA LYS A 55 0.40 12.65 -13.56
C LYS A 55 -0.24 12.61 -12.18
N ALA A 56 -1.48 12.13 -12.07
CA ALA A 56 -2.17 12.02 -10.78
C ALA A 56 -1.48 11.00 -9.85
N LEU A 57 -0.86 9.95 -10.39
CA LEU A 57 -0.08 9.00 -9.63
C LEU A 57 1.22 9.65 -9.11
N ASP A 58 1.93 10.36 -9.98
CA ASP A 58 3.16 11.05 -9.61
C ASP A 58 2.91 12.11 -8.53
N ASP A 59 1.82 12.88 -8.68
CA ASP A 59 1.39 13.87 -7.69
C ASP A 59 1.05 13.20 -6.34
N ALA A 60 0.35 12.07 -6.36
CA ALA A 60 -0.02 11.33 -5.15
C ALA A 60 1.19 10.69 -4.45
N ILE A 61 2.21 10.28 -5.20
CA ILE A 61 3.48 9.76 -4.66
C ILE A 61 4.29 10.90 -4.04
N ALA A 62 4.37 12.04 -4.73
CA ALA A 62 5.15 13.19 -4.27
C ALA A 62 4.54 13.88 -3.04
N GLN A 63 3.23 13.89 -2.94
CA GLN A 63 2.48 14.50 -1.85
C GLN A 63 1.41 13.55 -1.31
N PRO A 64 1.81 12.58 -0.47
CA PRO A 64 0.87 11.64 0.14
C PRO A 64 -0.16 12.38 0.98
N LYS A 65 -1.39 12.38 0.54
CA LYS A 65 -2.51 12.98 1.26
C LYS A 65 -3.53 11.90 1.58
N PRO A 66 -3.84 11.66 2.86
CA PRO A 66 -4.97 10.82 3.22
C PRO A 66 -6.25 11.30 2.52
N PRO A 67 -7.17 10.40 2.16
CA PRO A 67 -8.42 10.81 1.56
C PRO A 67 -9.20 11.71 2.52
N ASP A 68 -10.02 12.58 1.95
CA ASP A 68 -11.02 13.32 2.71
C ASP A 68 -11.96 12.30 3.39
N PRO A 69 -12.24 12.44 4.69
CA PRO A 69 -13.14 11.53 5.40
C PRO A 69 -14.49 11.32 4.69
N ASP A 70 -14.99 12.33 4.01
CA ASP A 70 -16.24 12.28 3.26
C ASP A 70 -16.13 11.54 1.92
N GLN A 71 -14.89 11.30 1.44
CA GLN A 71 -14.60 10.63 0.18
C GLN A 71 -13.83 9.31 0.36
N ALA A 72 -13.40 9.04 1.58
CA ALA A 72 -12.67 7.83 1.91
C ALA A 72 -13.57 6.60 1.79
N GLY A 73 -13.08 5.58 1.10
CA GLY A 73 -13.66 4.24 1.19
C GLY A 73 -12.93 3.48 2.29
N THR A 74 -13.62 3.08 3.33
CA THR A 74 -13.04 2.17 4.32
C THR A 74 -12.99 0.76 3.73
N PHE A 75 -11.82 0.10 3.74
CA PHE A 75 -11.69 -1.30 3.34
C PHE A 75 -11.29 -2.22 4.50
N SER A 76 -11.04 -1.63 5.66
CA SER A 76 -10.88 -2.36 6.91
C SER A 76 -11.43 -1.52 8.05
N THR A 77 -12.20 -2.13 8.91
CA THR A 77 -12.54 -1.52 10.20
C THR A 77 -11.29 -1.45 11.07
N LYS A 78 -11.28 -0.59 12.09
CA LYS A 78 -10.20 -0.56 13.09
C LYS A 78 -9.87 -1.97 13.57
N ARG A 79 -8.64 -2.42 13.35
CA ARG A 79 -8.16 -3.74 13.75
C ARG A 79 -7.18 -3.59 14.91
N PRO A 80 -7.43 -4.24 16.04
CA PRO A 80 -6.51 -4.20 17.16
C PRO A 80 -5.18 -4.87 16.77
N VAL A 81 -4.07 -4.24 17.17
CA VAL A 81 -2.74 -4.86 17.14
C VAL A 81 -2.55 -5.56 18.49
N THR A 82 -2.39 -6.86 18.46
CA THR A 82 -2.31 -7.68 19.67
C THR A 82 -0.97 -7.59 20.40
N THR A 83 0.03 -6.99 19.77
CA THR A 83 1.39 -6.89 20.29
C THR A 83 1.68 -5.47 20.77
N SER A 84 2.18 -5.32 21.99
CA SER A 84 2.76 -4.06 22.45
C SER A 84 4.05 -3.76 21.68
N LEU A 85 4.28 -2.49 21.40
CA LEU A 85 5.45 -2.02 20.66
C LEU A 85 6.38 -1.27 21.64
N GLY A 86 7.40 -1.96 22.14
CA GLY A 86 8.40 -1.38 23.04
C GLY A 86 9.25 -0.30 22.39
N PRO A 87 10.07 0.42 23.16
CA PRO A 87 10.99 1.42 22.62
C PRO A 87 11.88 0.83 21.52
N HIS A 88 12.06 1.56 20.43
CA HIS A 88 12.92 1.19 19.29
C HIS A 88 12.69 -0.22 18.73
N SER A 89 11.55 -0.83 19.02
CA SER A 89 11.22 -2.18 18.56
C SER A 89 10.41 -2.16 17.26
N SER A 90 10.38 -3.29 16.59
CA SER A 90 9.55 -3.50 15.39
C SER A 90 8.71 -4.75 15.55
N SER A 91 7.50 -4.70 15.03
CA SER A 91 6.58 -5.84 14.95
C SER A 91 5.94 -5.90 13.56
N THR A 92 5.67 -7.11 13.10
CA THR A 92 4.91 -7.33 11.87
C THR A 92 3.50 -7.76 12.26
N VAL A 93 2.52 -7.10 11.65
CA VAL A 93 1.10 -7.37 11.87
C VAL A 93 0.43 -7.71 10.56
N GLN A 94 -0.49 -8.65 10.59
CA GLN A 94 -1.24 -9.08 9.43
C GLN A 94 -2.73 -9.06 9.74
N PHE A 95 -3.52 -8.61 8.79
CA PHE A 95 -4.97 -8.68 8.88
C PHE A 95 -5.60 -9.04 7.54
N ALA A 96 -6.76 -9.68 7.62
CA ALA A 96 -7.56 -10.04 6.47
C ALA A 96 -8.67 -9.00 6.23
N SER A 97 -8.96 -8.75 4.98
CA SER A 97 -10.07 -7.96 4.50
C SER A 97 -10.66 -8.64 3.25
N THR A 98 -11.54 -7.96 2.57
CA THR A 98 -12.11 -8.41 1.30
C THR A 98 -11.98 -7.34 0.24
N SER A 99 -12.03 -7.72 -1.03
CA SER A 99 -12.19 -6.81 -2.16
C SER A 99 -13.42 -7.22 -2.98
N SER A 100 -14.16 -6.24 -3.49
CA SER A 100 -15.37 -6.47 -4.28
C SER A 100 -15.52 -5.37 -5.33
N SER A 101 -16.22 -5.64 -6.43
CA SER A 101 -16.58 -4.63 -7.43
C SER A 101 -17.86 -3.88 -7.08
N THR A 102 -18.56 -4.27 -6.03
CA THR A 102 -19.79 -3.63 -5.55
C THR A 102 -19.52 -2.77 -4.35
N SER A 103 -20.13 -1.60 -4.31
CA SER A 103 -19.95 -0.61 -3.22
C SER A 103 -20.73 -0.94 -1.94
N GLY A 104 -21.38 -2.10 -1.87
CA GLY A 104 -22.27 -2.46 -0.77
C GLY A 104 -21.58 -3.05 0.47
N ASP A 105 -20.29 -3.40 0.39
CA ASP A 105 -19.55 -3.93 1.53
C ASP A 105 -18.81 -2.78 2.22
N ALA A 106 -19.34 -2.29 3.33
CA ALA A 106 -18.77 -1.19 4.11
C ALA A 106 -17.41 -1.52 4.73
N THR A 107 -17.01 -2.81 4.71
CA THR A 107 -15.76 -3.28 5.33
C THR A 107 -14.73 -3.74 4.31
N GLY A 108 -15.11 -3.83 3.05
CA GLY A 108 -14.26 -4.33 1.96
C GLY A 108 -13.72 -3.22 1.06
N LEU A 109 -12.59 -3.52 0.41
CA LEU A 109 -12.03 -2.65 -0.61
C LEU A 109 -12.92 -2.68 -1.87
N CYS A 110 -13.56 -1.56 -2.20
CA CYS A 110 -14.28 -1.45 -3.45
C CYS A 110 -13.33 -1.26 -4.64
N ILE A 111 -13.27 -2.25 -5.51
CA ILE A 111 -12.58 -2.21 -6.80
C ILE A 111 -13.64 -2.00 -7.90
N CYS A 112 -14.21 -0.81 -7.93
CA CYS A 112 -15.33 -0.49 -8.81
C CYS A 112 -14.89 -0.11 -10.23
N GLN A 113 -13.61 0.20 -10.45
CA GLN A 113 -13.04 0.64 -11.72
C GLN A 113 -11.67 -0.01 -11.96
N ASN A 114 -11.29 -0.13 -13.24
CA ASN A 114 -9.92 -0.53 -13.61
C ASN A 114 -8.98 0.66 -13.46
N ARG A 115 -8.42 0.84 -12.26
CA ARG A 115 -7.59 1.98 -11.88
C ARG A 115 -6.57 1.55 -10.83
N ILE A 116 -5.67 2.46 -10.50
CA ILE A 116 -4.79 2.36 -9.34
C ILE A 116 -5.52 2.95 -8.14
N TYR A 117 -5.52 2.22 -7.04
CA TYR A 117 -6.12 2.67 -5.79
C TYR A 117 -5.05 2.92 -4.75
N PRO A 118 -4.95 4.14 -4.20
CA PRO A 118 -4.13 4.41 -3.04
C PRO A 118 -4.77 3.79 -1.80
N LEU A 119 -3.95 3.13 -0.99
CA LEU A 119 -4.34 2.57 0.31
C LEU A 119 -3.55 3.29 1.40
N TYR A 120 -4.26 3.76 2.39
CA TYR A 120 -3.70 4.46 3.55
C TYR A 120 -3.94 3.63 4.80
N PHE A 121 -2.93 3.60 5.65
CA PHE A 121 -2.98 2.91 6.94
C PHE A 121 -2.60 3.89 8.02
N THR A 122 -3.50 4.12 8.96
CA THR A 122 -3.24 4.93 10.14
C THR A 122 -3.15 4.04 11.37
N LEU A 123 -2.15 4.28 12.19
CA LEU A 123 -1.95 3.59 13.46
C LEU A 123 -2.36 4.53 14.59
N HIS A 124 -3.27 4.05 15.40
CA HIS A 124 -3.82 4.77 16.52
C HIS A 124 -3.43 4.11 17.84
N THR A 125 -3.34 4.90 18.90
CA THR A 125 -3.28 4.44 20.27
C THR A 125 -4.32 5.16 21.11
N THR A 126 -4.78 4.51 22.17
CA THR A 126 -5.69 5.14 23.13
C THR A 126 -4.87 5.67 24.29
N THR A 127 -4.96 6.98 24.53
CA THR A 127 -4.29 7.61 25.68
C THR A 127 -4.93 7.18 27.00
N PRO A 128 -4.25 7.32 28.16
CA PRO A 128 -4.86 7.06 29.46
C PRO A 128 -6.15 7.85 29.74
N SER A 129 -6.31 9.02 29.12
CA SER A 129 -7.53 9.83 29.17
C SER A 129 -8.64 9.35 28.23
N GLY A 130 -8.42 8.27 27.48
CA GLY A 130 -9.41 7.71 26.55
C GLY A 130 -9.42 8.34 25.16
N ASN A 131 -8.53 9.31 24.87
CA ASN A 131 -8.46 9.95 23.56
C ASN A 131 -7.76 9.05 22.53
N ASP A 132 -8.30 9.06 21.31
CA ASP A 132 -7.69 8.40 20.15
C ASP A 132 -6.59 9.30 19.56
N LEU A 133 -5.37 8.79 19.44
CA LEU A 133 -4.21 9.53 18.94
C LEU A 133 -3.58 8.78 17.78
N VAL A 134 -3.40 9.46 16.65
CA VAL A 134 -2.64 8.92 15.51
C VAL A 134 -1.15 8.98 15.81
N VAL A 135 -0.51 7.83 15.89
CA VAL A 135 0.93 7.69 16.19
C VAL A 135 1.78 7.33 14.98
N GLY A 136 1.15 6.87 13.90
CA GLY A 136 1.85 6.53 12.67
C GLY A 136 0.93 6.44 11.46
N SER A 137 1.53 6.54 10.28
CA SER A 137 0.82 6.32 9.02
C SER A 137 1.73 5.70 7.98
N GLY A 138 1.13 4.98 7.03
CA GLY A 138 1.79 4.41 5.87
C GLY A 138 0.85 4.33 4.69
N GLN A 139 1.40 4.19 3.49
CA GLN A 139 0.59 4.10 2.28
C GLN A 139 1.20 3.14 1.28
N THR A 140 0.36 2.67 0.36
CA THR A 140 0.75 1.90 -0.81
C THR A 140 -0.26 2.14 -1.94
N TYR A 141 0.03 1.57 -3.10
CA TYR A 141 -0.82 1.65 -4.27
C TYR A 141 -1.06 0.25 -4.80
N ILE A 142 -2.31 -0.08 -5.12
CA ILE A 142 -2.64 -1.33 -5.76
C ILE A 142 -3.30 -1.09 -7.11
N PRO A 143 -2.78 -1.70 -8.18
CA PRO A 143 -3.45 -1.70 -9.47
C PRO A 143 -4.59 -2.72 -9.43
N ALA A 144 -5.76 -2.31 -9.89
CA ALA A 144 -6.90 -3.18 -10.09
C ALA A 144 -7.28 -3.19 -11.57
N PHE A 145 -7.17 -4.35 -12.18
CA PHE A 145 -7.53 -4.56 -13.57
C PHE A 145 -8.78 -5.46 -13.65
N GLY A 146 -9.60 -5.22 -14.66
CA GLY A 146 -10.72 -6.12 -14.97
C GLY A 146 -10.22 -7.48 -15.46
N GLU A 147 -11.17 -8.32 -15.88
CA GLU A 147 -10.90 -9.67 -16.39
C GLU A 147 -10.04 -9.71 -17.68
N SER A 148 -9.83 -8.56 -18.33
CA SER A 148 -8.93 -8.48 -19.47
C SER A 148 -7.48 -8.67 -18.98
N LYS A 149 -6.90 -9.80 -19.36
CA LYS A 149 -5.47 -10.05 -19.13
C LYS A 149 -4.67 -8.87 -19.69
N PRO A 150 -3.77 -8.26 -18.89
CA PRO A 150 -2.90 -7.22 -19.42
C PRO A 150 -2.16 -7.78 -20.63
N GLN A 151 -2.16 -7.03 -21.72
CA GLN A 151 -1.39 -7.43 -22.90
C GLN A 151 0.10 -7.43 -22.51
N PRO A 152 0.83 -8.48 -22.80
CA PRO A 152 2.26 -8.50 -22.50
C PRO A 152 2.95 -7.40 -23.28
N VAL A 153 3.70 -6.55 -22.57
CA VAL A 153 4.55 -5.55 -23.21
C VAL A 153 5.73 -6.29 -23.83
N GLN A 154 5.84 -6.24 -25.15
CA GLN A 154 7.03 -6.73 -25.83
C GLN A 154 8.18 -5.72 -25.63
N VAL A 155 9.17 -6.13 -24.86
CA VAL A 155 10.40 -5.33 -24.68
C VAL A 155 11.48 -5.92 -25.56
N SER A 156 11.91 -5.16 -26.58
CA SER A 156 13.07 -5.51 -27.40
C SER A 156 14.31 -4.86 -26.83
N TRP A 157 15.30 -5.65 -26.46
CA TRP A 157 16.60 -5.16 -26.03
C TRP A 157 17.54 -5.19 -27.25
N VAL A 158 17.99 -4.01 -27.67
CA VAL A 158 19.03 -3.91 -28.68
C VAL A 158 20.36 -3.68 -27.96
N TRP A 159 21.23 -4.66 -28.01
CA TRP A 159 22.62 -4.50 -27.57
C TRP A 159 23.45 -4.03 -28.75
N PRO A 160 24.00 -2.83 -28.75
CA PRO A 160 24.98 -2.44 -29.76
C PRO A 160 26.25 -3.25 -29.49
N ILE A 161 26.53 -4.22 -30.35
CA ILE A 161 27.85 -4.87 -30.39
C ILE A 161 28.78 -3.85 -31.03
N ILE A 162 29.49 -3.10 -30.19
CA ILE A 162 30.58 -2.25 -30.65
C ILE A 162 31.79 -3.13 -30.83
N ASP A 163 31.98 -3.65 -32.03
CA ASP A 163 33.25 -4.25 -32.44
C ASP A 163 34.28 -3.15 -32.51
N ARG A 164 35.19 -3.12 -31.54
CA ARG A 164 36.37 -2.24 -31.62
C ARG A 164 37.37 -2.92 -32.57
N PRO A 165 37.66 -2.36 -33.75
CA PRO A 165 38.67 -2.92 -34.57
C PRO A 165 39.99 -2.92 -33.80
N HIS A 166 40.54 -4.08 -33.59
CA HIS A 166 41.89 -4.22 -33.06
C HIS A 166 42.84 -3.52 -34.06
N ARG A 167 43.39 -2.36 -33.62
CA ARG A 167 44.53 -1.76 -34.31
C ARG A 167 45.67 -2.76 -34.20
N LEU A 168 45.97 -3.47 -35.28
CA LEU A 168 47.24 -4.10 -35.42
C LEU A 168 48.30 -2.97 -35.46
N ILE A 169 49.03 -2.83 -34.38
CA ILE A 169 50.23 -2.00 -34.36
C ILE A 169 51.23 -2.87 -35.11
N GLY A 170 51.47 -2.50 -36.37
CA GLY A 170 52.57 -3.08 -37.13
C GLY A 170 53.87 -2.58 -36.55
N ASP A 171 54.72 -3.55 -36.18
CA ASP A 171 56.12 -3.31 -35.88
C ASP A 171 56.84 -2.78 -37.13
N LEU A 172 57.52 -1.64 -36.92
CA LEU A 172 58.66 -1.20 -37.76
C LEU A 172 59.88 -1.14 -36.89
#